data_8cd480e838a12cffcb5109d122902e20
#
_entry.id   8cd480e838a12cffcb5109d122902e20
#
_cell.length_a   1.000
_cell.length_b   1.000
_cell.length_c   1.000
_cell.angle_alpha   90.00
_cell.angle_beta   90.00
_cell.angle_gamma   90.00
#
_symmetry.space_group_name_H-M   'P 1'
#
loop_
_entity.id
_entity.type
_entity.pdbx_description
1 polymer ?
#
loop_
_entity_poly.entity_id
_entity_poly.type
_entity_poly.pdbx_seq_one_letter_code
_entity_poly.pdbx_strand_id
1 'polypeptide(L)'
;RFFPQPATRNPHHPSTIDHDAPDSPESKLVGGMLQENPDMAKNASPIHWVSAADEPSLIVHGTEDKLVPYPQSVDFEKALEAAGVPTVLLTVKGGGHGNGFGPAVSNAVEAFLAEKLLGREPELKDGEVQAGE
;
A
#
# COMPACT_ATOMS: atom_id res chain seq x y z
N ARG A 1 8.67 -1.26 5.43
CA ARG A 1 8.41 -0.95 6.85
C ARG A 1 6.95 -0.54 7.01
N PHE A 2 6.07 -1.52 7.09
CA PHE A 2 4.65 -1.28 7.36
C PHE A 2 4.40 -0.94 8.83
N PHE A 3 5.35 -1.25 9.73
CA PHE A 3 5.34 -0.98 11.17
C PHE A 3 6.74 -1.06 11.76
N PRO A 4 7.02 -0.30 12.78
CA PRO A 4 6.79 1.12 12.95
C PRO A 4 7.97 1.92 12.45
N GLN A 5 7.74 2.96 11.68
CA GLN A 5 8.61 4.10 11.81
C GLN A 5 8.27 4.72 13.18
N PRO A 6 9.23 5.05 14.04
CA PRO A 6 8.97 6.05 15.06
C PRO A 6 8.39 7.24 14.34
N ALA A 7 7.33 7.82 14.89
CA ALA A 7 6.60 8.91 14.29
C ALA A 7 7.50 10.09 13.92
N THR A 8 8.30 9.95 12.87
CA THR A 8 8.73 11.09 12.10
C THR A 8 7.49 11.49 11.31
N ARG A 9 6.66 12.34 11.95
CA ARG A 9 5.63 13.08 11.24
C ARG A 9 6.22 13.46 9.89
N ASN A 10 5.76 12.79 8.82
CA ASN A 10 6.06 13.26 7.48
C ASN A 10 5.44 14.66 7.40
N PRO A 11 6.22 15.75 7.35
CA PRO A 11 5.67 17.11 7.39
C PRO A 11 4.81 17.39 6.14
N HIS A 12 4.79 16.51 5.15
CA HIS A 12 4.10 16.73 3.90
C HIS A 12 2.71 16.09 3.82
N HIS A 13 2.39 15.05 4.65
CA HIS A 13 1.04 14.50 4.77
C HIS A 13 0.87 13.85 6.15
N PRO A 14 0.46 14.63 7.17
CA PRO A 14 0.16 14.04 8.47
C PRO A 14 -1.05 13.11 8.32
N SER A 15 -0.88 11.83 8.66
CA SER A 15 -2.04 10.98 8.94
C SER A 15 -2.92 11.66 9.98
N THR A 16 -4.23 11.57 9.80
CA THR A 16 -5.20 12.09 10.80
C THR A 16 -5.33 11.12 11.97
N ILE A 17 -4.73 9.94 11.88
CA ILE A 17 -4.72 8.89 12.91
C ILE A 17 -3.31 8.75 13.46
N ASP A 18 -3.21 8.69 14.78
CA ASP A 18 -2.00 8.25 15.46
C ASP A 18 -2.00 6.72 15.50
N HIS A 19 -1.29 6.09 14.57
CA HIS A 19 -1.20 4.64 14.46
C HIS A 19 -0.45 3.98 15.64
N ASP A 20 0.28 4.77 16.41
CA ASP A 20 1.01 4.32 17.61
C ASP A 20 0.18 4.46 18.89
N ALA A 21 -1.02 5.06 18.81
CA ALA A 21 -1.90 5.23 19.96
C ALA A 21 -2.39 3.87 20.51
N PRO A 22 -2.63 3.76 21.84
CA PRO A 22 -3.08 2.49 22.46
C PRO A 22 -4.40 1.96 21.90
N ASP A 23 -5.24 2.85 21.38
CA ASP A 23 -6.56 2.54 20.82
C ASP A 23 -6.59 2.52 19.29
N SER A 24 -5.42 2.65 18.65
CA SER A 24 -5.30 2.52 17.20
C SER A 24 -5.76 1.14 16.71
N PRO A 25 -6.22 1.00 15.46
CA PRO A 25 -6.54 -0.29 14.88
C PRO A 25 -5.38 -1.30 14.97
N GLU A 26 -4.16 -0.81 14.74
CA GLU A 26 -2.94 -1.60 14.77
C GLU A 26 -2.61 -2.09 16.18
N SER A 27 -2.70 -1.21 17.17
CA SER A 27 -2.50 -1.58 18.58
C SER A 27 -3.53 -2.61 19.04
N LYS A 28 -4.78 -2.47 18.63
CA LYS A 28 -5.84 -3.47 18.89
C LYS A 28 -5.56 -4.81 18.21
N LEU A 29 -5.03 -4.79 16.98
CA LEU A 29 -4.68 -6.00 16.23
C LEU A 29 -3.58 -6.80 16.95
N VAL A 30 -2.53 -6.12 17.43
CA VAL A 30 -1.39 -6.78 18.07
C VAL A 30 -1.56 -7.01 19.58
N GLY A 31 -2.65 -6.51 20.17
CA GLY A 31 -2.99 -6.70 21.57
C GLY A 31 -2.32 -5.74 22.55
N GLY A 32 -1.82 -4.60 22.07
CA GLY A 32 -1.18 -3.54 22.85
C GLY A 32 -0.46 -2.54 21.98
N MET A 33 0.15 -1.52 22.58
CA MET A 33 0.89 -0.50 21.83
C MET A 33 1.99 -1.13 20.97
N LEU A 34 2.13 -0.66 19.72
CA LEU A 34 3.10 -1.22 18.77
C LEU A 34 4.53 -1.16 19.29
N GLN A 35 4.88 -0.07 20.00
CA GLN A 35 6.20 0.14 20.58
C GLN A 35 6.53 -0.84 21.70
N GLU A 36 5.50 -1.35 22.38
CA GLU A 36 5.63 -2.35 23.46
C GLU A 36 5.57 -3.79 22.95
N ASN A 37 5.08 -3.98 21.71
CA ASN A 37 4.88 -5.27 21.08
C ASN A 37 5.57 -5.38 19.70
N PRO A 38 6.89 -5.08 19.57
CA PRO A 38 7.57 -4.96 18.29
C PRO A 38 7.57 -6.26 17.47
N ASP A 39 7.65 -7.42 18.13
CA ASP A 39 7.63 -8.71 17.44
C ASP A 39 6.24 -9.03 16.88
N MET A 40 5.17 -8.71 17.61
CA MET A 40 3.81 -8.86 17.11
C MET A 40 3.51 -7.88 15.98
N ALA A 41 3.95 -6.64 16.11
CA ALA A 41 3.84 -5.64 15.04
C ALA A 41 4.57 -6.09 13.77
N LYS A 42 5.80 -6.62 13.91
CA LYS A 42 6.56 -7.19 12.80
C LYS A 42 5.82 -8.36 12.16
N ASN A 43 5.32 -9.30 12.97
CA ASN A 43 4.60 -10.47 12.48
C ASN A 43 3.30 -10.12 11.76
N ALA A 44 2.63 -9.05 12.16
CA ALA A 44 1.42 -8.54 11.51
C ALA A 44 1.70 -7.69 10.25
N SER A 45 2.97 -7.38 9.96
CA SER A 45 3.35 -6.51 8.86
C SER A 45 3.68 -7.30 7.58
N PRO A 46 2.89 -7.18 6.48
CA PRO A 46 3.10 -7.93 5.25
C PRO A 46 4.50 -7.76 4.64
N ILE A 47 5.09 -6.58 4.73
CA ILE A 47 6.41 -6.29 4.14
C ILE A 47 7.53 -7.19 4.69
N HIS A 48 7.37 -7.73 5.90
CA HIS A 48 8.34 -8.65 6.49
C HIS A 48 8.25 -10.08 5.96
N TRP A 49 7.18 -10.39 5.26
CA TRP A 49 6.91 -11.72 4.71
C TRP A 49 7.12 -11.79 3.21
N VAL A 50 7.46 -10.65 2.59
CA VAL A 50 7.74 -10.59 1.14
C VAL A 50 8.84 -11.56 0.76
N SER A 51 8.58 -12.35 -0.27
CA SER A 51 9.48 -13.38 -0.81
C SER A 51 9.33 -13.49 -2.33
N ALA A 52 10.29 -14.13 -2.99
CA ALA A 52 10.23 -14.41 -4.42
C ALA A 52 9.12 -15.41 -4.81
N ALA A 53 8.42 -15.98 -3.83
CA ALA A 53 7.29 -16.89 -4.06
C ALA A 53 5.93 -16.17 -4.05
N ASP A 54 5.93 -14.85 -3.84
CA ASP A 54 4.70 -14.08 -3.85
C ASP A 54 4.18 -13.88 -5.28
N GLU A 55 2.87 -13.81 -5.41
CA GLU A 55 2.20 -13.63 -6.69
C GLU A 55 2.31 -12.18 -7.20
N PRO A 56 2.22 -11.97 -8.53
CA PRO A 56 2.18 -10.63 -9.11
C PRO A 56 1.15 -9.73 -8.44
N SER A 57 1.52 -8.48 -8.18
CA SER A 57 0.72 -7.57 -7.38
C SER A 57 0.42 -6.25 -8.11
N LEU A 58 -0.83 -5.78 -8.01
CA LEU A 58 -1.23 -4.42 -8.36
C LEU A 58 -1.57 -3.66 -7.07
N ILE A 59 -0.84 -2.60 -6.82
CA ILE A 59 -1.07 -1.67 -5.70
C ILE A 59 -1.73 -0.42 -6.24
N VAL A 60 -2.87 -0.03 -5.68
CA VAL A 60 -3.56 1.22 -6.05
C VAL A 60 -3.65 2.10 -4.82
N HIS A 61 -3.12 3.34 -4.87
CA HIS A 61 -3.11 4.21 -3.71
C HIS A 61 -3.30 5.69 -4.08
N GLY A 62 -4.12 6.38 -3.29
CA GLY A 62 -4.36 7.81 -3.43
C GLY A 62 -3.28 8.66 -2.75
N THR A 63 -2.81 9.73 -3.42
CA THR A 63 -1.75 10.59 -2.84
C THR A 63 -2.24 11.46 -1.67
N GLU A 64 -3.56 11.64 -1.53
CA GLU A 64 -4.20 12.40 -0.44
C GLU A 64 -4.84 11.49 0.62
N ASP A 65 -4.41 10.22 0.67
CA ASP A 65 -4.85 9.31 1.72
C ASP A 65 -4.34 9.78 3.09
N LYS A 66 -5.28 10.20 3.94
CA LYS A 66 -4.99 10.70 5.29
C LYS A 66 -5.07 9.62 6.38
N LEU A 67 -5.54 8.43 6.02
CA LEU A 67 -5.60 7.29 6.94
C LEU A 67 -4.35 6.43 6.81
N VAL A 68 -4.04 6.01 5.59
CA VAL A 68 -2.85 5.20 5.29
C VAL A 68 -1.89 6.04 4.44
N PRO A 69 -0.72 6.40 4.95
CA PRO A 69 0.21 7.25 4.22
C PRO A 69 0.70 6.59 2.91
N TYR A 70 0.61 7.30 1.79
CA TYR A 70 1.03 6.84 0.46
C TYR A 70 2.45 6.22 0.41
N PRO A 71 3.47 6.74 1.15
CA PRO A 71 4.79 6.11 1.18
C PRO A 71 4.82 4.65 1.61
N GLN A 72 3.80 4.16 2.33
CA GLN A 72 3.71 2.74 2.69
C GLN A 72 3.56 1.84 1.46
N SER A 73 2.78 2.28 0.45
CA SER A 73 2.65 1.54 -0.81
C SER A 73 3.93 1.57 -1.62
N VAL A 74 4.62 2.71 -1.65
CA VAL A 74 5.93 2.83 -2.31
C VAL A 74 6.98 1.91 -1.66
N ASP A 75 6.99 1.84 -0.33
CA ASP A 75 7.93 0.95 0.38
C ASP A 75 7.59 -0.53 0.16
N PHE A 76 6.29 -0.86 0.09
CA PHE A 76 5.85 -2.23 -0.16
C PHE A 76 6.16 -2.67 -1.60
N GLU A 77 5.90 -1.82 -2.59
CA GLU A 77 6.29 -2.03 -3.99
C GLU A 77 7.79 -2.33 -4.10
N LYS A 78 8.66 -1.46 -3.54
CA LYS A 78 10.11 -1.67 -3.53
C LYS A 78 10.54 -2.99 -2.90
N ALA A 79 9.85 -3.43 -1.85
CA ALA A 79 10.13 -4.70 -1.21
C ALA A 79 9.78 -5.89 -2.12
N LEU A 80 8.64 -5.84 -2.80
CA LEU A 80 8.21 -6.84 -3.77
C LEU A 80 9.15 -6.90 -4.98
N GLU A 81 9.49 -5.74 -5.55
CA GLU A 81 10.46 -5.64 -6.66
C GLU A 81 11.84 -6.19 -6.28
N ALA A 82 12.34 -5.84 -5.08
CA ALA A 82 13.61 -6.36 -4.57
C ALA A 82 13.61 -7.88 -4.38
N ALA A 83 12.44 -8.48 -4.13
CA ALA A 83 12.23 -9.92 -4.09
C ALA A 83 12.03 -10.55 -5.48
N GLY A 84 11.96 -9.76 -6.55
CA GLY A 84 11.73 -10.22 -7.92
C GLY A 84 10.26 -10.50 -8.24
N VAL A 85 9.33 -10.01 -7.43
CA VAL A 85 7.89 -10.15 -7.66
C VAL A 85 7.44 -9.09 -8.67
N PRO A 86 6.78 -9.46 -9.79
CA PRO A 86 6.20 -8.51 -10.73
C PRO A 86 5.15 -7.64 -10.02
N THR A 87 5.43 -6.36 -9.91
CA THR A 87 4.57 -5.41 -9.16
C THR A 87 4.29 -4.18 -10.00
N VAL A 88 3.09 -3.66 -9.87
CA VAL A 88 2.66 -2.40 -10.48
C VAL A 88 2.09 -1.50 -9.39
N LEU A 89 2.56 -0.25 -9.30
CA LEU A 89 1.97 0.79 -8.48
C LEU A 89 1.19 1.78 -9.35
N LEU A 90 -0.13 1.79 -9.18
CA LEU A 90 -1.00 2.79 -9.79
C LEU A 90 -1.30 3.90 -8.78
N THR A 91 -0.71 5.06 -9.01
CA THR A 91 -0.86 6.25 -8.17
C THR A 91 -2.09 7.05 -8.58
N VAL A 92 -3.04 7.25 -7.66
CA VAL A 92 -4.21 8.11 -7.88
C VAL A 92 -3.92 9.50 -7.32
N LYS A 93 -3.59 10.44 -8.19
CA LYS A 93 -3.29 11.83 -7.82
C LYS A 93 -4.54 12.54 -7.28
N GLY A 94 -4.44 13.07 -6.07
CA GLY A 94 -5.58 13.70 -5.38
C GLY A 94 -6.60 12.71 -4.82
N GLY A 95 -6.40 11.42 -5.00
CA GLY A 95 -7.23 10.37 -4.41
C GLY A 95 -7.00 10.22 -2.92
N GLY A 96 -8.06 9.97 -2.14
CA GLY A 96 -8.00 9.67 -0.71
C GLY A 96 -8.02 8.17 -0.42
N HIS A 97 -8.47 7.80 0.79
CA HIS A 97 -8.61 6.40 1.21
C HIS A 97 -9.77 5.71 0.46
N GLY A 98 -9.49 5.22 -0.74
CA GLY A 98 -10.49 4.63 -1.64
C GLY A 98 -11.41 5.65 -2.34
N ASN A 99 -11.27 6.93 -2.05
CA ASN A 99 -12.04 8.00 -2.68
C ASN A 99 -11.32 8.54 -3.93
N GLY A 100 -12.09 8.88 -4.96
CA GLY A 100 -11.55 9.39 -6.22
C GLY A 100 -11.02 8.30 -7.15
N PHE A 101 -11.29 7.03 -6.86
CA PHE A 101 -10.94 5.91 -7.72
C PHE A 101 -12.00 5.79 -8.81
N GLY A 102 -11.70 6.33 -9.98
CA GLY A 102 -12.61 6.41 -11.13
C GLY A 102 -12.46 5.24 -12.10
N PRO A 103 -13.06 5.38 -13.31
CA PRO A 103 -13.00 4.37 -14.37
C PRO A 103 -11.59 3.96 -14.78
N ALA A 104 -10.63 4.89 -14.77
CA ALA A 104 -9.24 4.59 -15.10
C ALA A 104 -8.63 3.53 -14.16
N VAL A 105 -8.93 3.62 -12.85
CA VAL A 105 -8.51 2.61 -11.87
C VAL A 105 -9.19 1.27 -12.15
N SER A 106 -10.50 1.25 -12.42
CA SER A 106 -11.23 0.01 -12.73
C SER A 106 -10.67 -0.67 -13.98
N ASN A 107 -10.39 0.11 -15.02
CA ASN A 107 -9.79 -0.39 -16.27
C ASN A 107 -8.38 -0.98 -16.03
N ALA A 108 -7.58 -0.33 -15.16
CA ALA A 108 -6.25 -0.84 -14.81
C ALA A 108 -6.33 -2.17 -14.03
N VAL A 109 -7.28 -2.29 -13.10
CA VAL A 109 -7.52 -3.55 -12.37
C VAL A 109 -7.95 -4.66 -13.34
N GLU A 110 -8.88 -4.39 -14.25
CA GLU A 110 -9.33 -5.35 -15.26
C GLU A 110 -8.19 -5.77 -16.19
N ALA A 111 -7.36 -4.81 -16.63
CA ALA A 111 -6.20 -5.08 -17.49
C ALA A 111 -5.18 -5.98 -16.77
N PHE A 112 -4.86 -5.67 -15.51
CA PHE A 112 -3.95 -6.48 -14.69
C PHE A 112 -4.46 -7.91 -14.52
N LEU A 113 -5.73 -8.08 -14.18
CA LEU A 113 -6.32 -9.42 -14.04
C LEU A 113 -6.35 -10.18 -15.37
N ALA A 114 -6.67 -9.49 -16.48
CA ALA A 114 -6.67 -10.09 -17.81
C ALA A 114 -5.27 -10.54 -18.23
N GLU A 115 -4.26 -9.75 -17.94
CA GLU A 115 -2.87 -10.11 -18.19
C GLU A 115 -2.44 -11.33 -17.37
N LYS A 116 -2.59 -11.25 -16.04
CA LYS A 116 -2.06 -12.28 -15.13
C LYS A 116 -2.85 -13.59 -15.16
N LEU A 117 -4.16 -13.55 -15.38
CA LEU A 117 -5.00 -14.76 -15.37
C LEU A 117 -5.25 -15.32 -16.78
N LEU A 118 -5.22 -14.48 -17.82
CA LEU A 118 -5.60 -14.88 -19.17
C LEU A 118 -4.48 -14.73 -20.20
N GLY A 119 -3.31 -14.23 -19.78
CA GLY A 119 -2.17 -13.99 -20.68
C GLY A 119 -2.44 -12.94 -21.77
N ARG A 120 -3.31 -11.95 -21.49
CA ARG A 120 -3.67 -10.90 -22.47
C ARG A 120 -2.70 -9.74 -22.39
N GLU A 121 -2.35 -9.20 -23.55
CA GLU A 121 -1.60 -7.94 -23.71
C GLU A 121 -2.57 -6.73 -23.81
N PRO A 122 -2.13 -5.51 -23.46
CA PRO A 122 -0.76 -5.12 -23.07
C PRO A 122 -0.45 -5.37 -21.59
N GLU A 123 0.87 -5.47 -21.29
CA GLU A 123 1.38 -5.50 -19.92
C GLU A 123 1.11 -4.17 -19.22
N LEU A 124 0.48 -4.21 -18.05
CA LEU A 124 0.28 -3.04 -17.22
C LEU A 124 1.61 -2.61 -16.58
N LYS A 125 1.87 -1.31 -16.56
CA LYS A 125 3.06 -0.71 -15.94
C LYS A 125 2.66 0.31 -14.90
N ASP A 126 3.61 0.68 -14.06
CA ASP A 126 3.43 1.78 -13.12
C ASP A 126 2.95 3.03 -13.83
N GLY A 127 2.04 3.74 -13.17
CA GLY A 127 1.41 4.88 -13.77
C GLY A 127 0.72 5.79 -12.76
N GLU A 128 0.27 6.91 -13.26
CA GLU A 128 -0.49 7.89 -12.52
C GLU A 128 -1.80 8.19 -13.23
N VAL A 129 -2.87 8.30 -12.47
CA VAL A 129 -4.18 8.76 -12.93
C VAL A 129 -4.66 9.90 -12.03
N GLN A 130 -5.52 10.79 -12.54
CA GLN A 130 -6.13 11.81 -11.70
C GLN A 130 -7.34 11.24 -10.97
N ALA A 131 -7.61 11.75 -9.76
CA ALA A 131 -8.82 11.36 -9.03
C ALA A 131 -10.07 11.67 -9.87
N GLY A 132 -10.92 10.66 -10.05
CA GLY A 132 -12.17 10.75 -10.82
C GLY A 132 -12.07 10.41 -12.31
N GLU A 133 -10.86 10.14 -12.83
CA GLU A 133 -10.68 9.63 -14.19
C GLU A 133 -11.12 8.19 -14.40
#